data_ee48c1f335a87988c6461b1d531e31ca
#
_entry.id   ee48c1f335a87988c6461b1d531e31ca
#
_cell.length_a   1.000
_cell.length_b   1.000
_cell.length_c   1.000
_cell.angle_alpha   90.00
_cell.angle_beta   90.00
_cell.angle_gamma   90.00
#
_symmetry.space_group_name_H-M   'P 1'
#
loop_
_entity.id
_entity.type
_entity.pdbx_description
1 polymer ?
#
loop_
_entity_poly.entity_id
_entity_poly.type
_entity_poly.pdbx_seq_one_letter_code
_entity_poly.pdbx_strand_id
1 'polypeptide(L)'
;MRTKLKEKDSYLLDDAAMQRFIVEGFLTLKSDLPDDYHARMYRELEPLDETGPLGHNNLLPCAPDLRMMLNEPRVTGALKSILGPDYFLHFHRHDHVNYPDG
;
A
#
# COMPACT_ATOMS: atom_id res chain seq x y z
N MET A 1 1.75 18.29 -21.55
CA MET A 1 1.50 16.85 -21.64
C MET A 1 2.72 16.01 -21.29
N ARG A 2 3.87 16.29 -21.92
CA ARG A 2 5.11 15.55 -21.61
C ARG A 2 5.54 15.69 -20.15
N THR A 3 5.30 16.85 -19.55
CA THR A 3 5.68 17.11 -18.15
C THR A 3 4.91 16.19 -17.19
N LYS A 4 3.61 15.99 -17.44
CA LYS A 4 2.79 15.10 -16.61
C LYS A 4 3.22 13.63 -16.74
N LEU A 5 3.58 13.20 -17.96
CA LEU A 5 4.10 11.86 -18.19
C LEU A 5 5.42 11.64 -17.48
N LYS A 6 6.32 12.64 -17.54
CA LYS A 6 7.60 12.57 -16.84
C LYS A 6 7.44 12.53 -15.34
N GLU A 7 6.49 13.28 -14.79
CA GLU A 7 6.21 13.25 -13.35
C GLU A 7 5.71 11.87 -12.91
N LYS A 8 4.79 11.27 -13.67
CA LYS A 8 4.33 9.91 -13.38
C LYS A 8 5.45 8.89 -13.52
N ASP A 9 6.26 9.04 -14.56
CA ASP A 9 7.37 8.11 -14.81
C ASP A 9 8.47 8.25 -13.76
N SER A 10 8.61 9.43 -13.12
CA SER A 10 9.62 9.63 -12.10
C SER A 10 9.41 8.77 -10.85
N TYR A 11 8.20 8.27 -10.64
CA TYR A 11 7.89 7.39 -9.51
C TYR A 11 8.00 5.91 -9.85
N LEU A 12 8.28 5.57 -11.10
CA LEU A 12 8.54 4.19 -11.46
C LEU A 12 9.86 3.72 -10.83
N LEU A 13 9.93 2.44 -10.55
CA LEU A 13 11.15 1.86 -9.99
C LEU A 13 12.26 1.87 -11.03
N ASP A 14 13.47 2.22 -10.59
CA ASP A 14 14.64 2.14 -11.45
C ASP A 14 15.13 0.69 -11.56
N ASP A 15 16.13 0.46 -12.40
CA ASP A 15 16.65 -0.88 -12.65
C ASP A 15 17.22 -1.52 -11.38
N ALA A 16 17.88 -0.72 -10.53
CA ALA A 16 18.45 -1.22 -9.29
C ALA A 16 17.37 -1.70 -8.32
N ALA A 17 16.26 -0.95 -8.21
CA ALA A 17 15.13 -1.31 -7.36
C ALA A 17 14.42 -2.56 -7.90
N MET A 18 14.22 -2.63 -9.22
CA MET A 18 13.62 -3.81 -9.84
C MET A 18 14.47 -5.05 -9.62
N GLN A 19 15.79 -4.92 -9.78
CA GLN A 19 16.70 -6.04 -9.54
C GLN A 19 16.63 -6.50 -8.09
N ARG A 20 16.58 -5.56 -7.16
CA ARG A 20 16.45 -5.87 -5.73
C ARG A 20 15.18 -6.64 -5.43
N PHE A 21 14.07 -6.21 -6.02
CA PHE A 21 12.80 -6.90 -5.86
C PHE A 21 12.86 -8.33 -6.40
N ILE A 22 13.45 -8.51 -7.59
CA ILE A 22 13.57 -9.83 -8.21
C ILE A 22 14.43 -10.77 -7.36
N VAL A 23 15.55 -10.26 -6.84
CA VAL A 23 16.49 -11.06 -6.07
C VAL A 23 15.97 -11.38 -4.67
N GLU A 24 15.41 -10.39 -3.98
CA GLU A 24 15.02 -10.50 -2.58
C GLU A 24 13.57 -10.90 -2.37
N GLY A 25 12.72 -10.71 -3.36
CA GLY A 25 11.30 -11.05 -3.29
C GLY A 25 10.44 -10.01 -2.59
N PHE A 26 11.01 -8.89 -2.16
CA PHE A 26 10.27 -7.79 -1.55
C PHE A 26 11.01 -6.48 -1.79
N LEU A 27 10.31 -5.38 -1.54
CA LEU A 27 10.89 -4.05 -1.66
C LEU A 27 10.31 -3.15 -0.59
N THR A 28 11.17 -2.40 0.09
CA THR A 28 10.76 -1.40 1.07
C THR A 28 10.68 -0.03 0.39
N LEU A 29 9.55 0.63 0.55
CA LEU A 29 9.31 1.96 0.01
C LEU A 29 9.18 2.96 1.14
N LYS A 30 9.75 4.15 0.94
CA LYS A 30 9.54 5.26 1.85
C LYS A 30 8.52 6.20 1.21
N SER A 31 7.29 6.16 1.69
CA SER A 31 6.22 7.00 1.18
C SER A 31 6.28 8.41 1.74
N ASP A 32 5.62 9.34 1.05
CA ASP A 32 5.54 10.74 1.47
C ASP A 32 4.15 11.03 2.06
N LEU A 33 3.80 10.27 3.09
CA LEU A 33 2.55 10.44 3.81
C LEU A 33 2.77 11.33 5.04
N PRO A 34 1.70 11.97 5.57
CA PRO A 34 1.83 12.77 6.79
C PRO A 34 2.44 11.97 7.92
N ASP A 35 3.17 12.65 8.80
CA ASP A 35 3.92 12.01 9.87
C ASP A 35 3.05 11.19 10.82
N ASP A 36 1.81 11.62 11.05
CA ASP A 36 0.87 10.94 11.94
C ASP A 36 0.02 9.88 11.24
N TYR A 37 0.18 9.71 9.93
CA TYR A 37 -0.69 8.86 9.14
C TYR A 37 -0.70 7.42 9.64
N HIS A 38 0.46 6.84 9.85
CA HIS A 38 0.55 5.44 10.24
C HIS A 38 -0.03 5.20 11.64
N ALA A 39 0.23 6.12 12.57
CA ALA A 39 -0.35 6.03 13.91
C ALA A 39 -1.87 6.16 13.88
N ARG A 40 -2.38 7.04 13.04
CA ARG A 40 -3.82 7.21 12.86
C ARG A 40 -4.46 5.96 12.26
N MET A 41 -3.83 5.38 11.24
CA MET A 41 -4.33 4.15 10.63
C MET A 41 -4.31 2.99 11.61
N TYR A 42 -3.27 2.90 12.42
CA TYR A 42 -3.22 1.87 13.45
C TYR A 42 -4.40 1.98 14.42
N ARG A 43 -4.72 3.20 14.86
CA ARG A 43 -5.86 3.42 15.75
C ARG A 43 -7.20 3.10 15.09
N GLU A 44 -7.33 3.38 13.80
CA GLU A 44 -8.57 3.08 13.07
C GLU A 44 -8.75 1.60 12.80
N LEU A 45 -7.66 0.88 12.57
CA LEU A 45 -7.70 -0.53 12.22
C LEU A 45 -7.79 -1.45 13.44
N GLU A 46 -7.28 -1.02 14.58
CA GLU A 46 -7.25 -1.85 15.78
C GLU A 46 -8.63 -2.38 16.20
N PRO A 47 -9.69 -1.53 16.22
CA PRO A 47 -11.03 -2.05 16.57
C PRO A 47 -11.66 -2.92 15.49
N LEU A 48 -11.05 -3.02 14.32
CA LEU A 48 -11.57 -3.76 13.17
C LEU A 48 -10.89 -5.12 12.99
N ASP A 49 -10.23 -5.62 14.02
CA ASP A 49 -9.55 -6.90 13.92
C ASP A 49 -10.53 -8.05 13.65
N GLU A 50 -10.02 -9.26 13.56
CA GLU A 50 -10.80 -10.45 13.19
C GLU A 50 -12.03 -10.67 14.05
N THR A 51 -12.02 -10.17 15.29
CA THR A 51 -13.13 -10.32 16.22
C THR A 51 -14.11 -9.14 16.15
N GLY A 52 -13.79 -8.12 15.37
CA GLY A 52 -14.61 -6.93 15.24
C GLY A 52 -15.90 -7.18 14.46
N PRO A 53 -16.81 -6.19 14.47
CA PRO A 53 -18.10 -6.32 13.81
C PRO A 53 -18.02 -6.50 12.31
N LEU A 54 -16.85 -6.27 11.76
CA LEU A 54 -16.62 -6.32 10.33
C LEU A 54 -15.83 -7.55 9.90
N GLY A 55 -15.65 -8.53 10.73
CA GLY A 55 -14.87 -9.74 10.46
C GLY A 55 -14.91 -10.26 9.02
N HIS A 56 -15.05 -9.34 8.06
CA HIS A 56 -15.10 -9.62 6.64
C HIS A 56 -13.83 -9.07 5.96
N ASN A 57 -13.69 -9.40 4.70
CA ASN A 57 -12.44 -9.26 3.98
C ASN A 57 -12.25 -7.92 3.27
N ASN A 58 -12.93 -6.87 3.70
CA ASN A 58 -12.80 -5.58 3.04
C ASN A 58 -12.72 -4.44 4.06
N LEU A 59 -11.50 -3.99 4.33
CA LEU A 59 -11.25 -2.92 5.29
C LEU A 59 -11.51 -1.53 4.72
N LEU A 60 -11.49 -1.37 3.42
CA LEU A 60 -11.49 -0.05 2.81
C LEU A 60 -12.72 0.79 3.14
N PRO A 61 -13.94 0.26 3.12
CA PRO A 61 -15.11 1.05 3.54
C PRO A 61 -15.09 1.45 5.00
N CYS A 62 -14.37 0.73 5.84
CA CYS A 62 -14.30 0.96 7.28
C CYS A 62 -13.15 1.87 7.68
N ALA A 63 -12.10 1.92 6.87
CA ALA A 63 -10.96 2.78 7.03
C ALA A 63 -10.62 3.44 5.69
N PRO A 64 -11.47 4.37 5.22
CA PRO A 64 -11.33 4.91 3.85
C PRO A 64 -10.01 5.65 3.63
N ASP A 65 -9.37 6.14 4.69
CA ASP A 65 -8.08 6.83 4.56
C ASP A 65 -6.92 5.89 4.17
N LEU A 66 -7.14 4.57 4.16
CA LEU A 66 -6.20 3.65 3.56
C LEU A 66 -5.93 3.98 2.09
N ARG A 67 -6.87 4.64 1.43
CA ARG A 67 -6.69 5.07 0.05
C ARG A 67 -5.54 6.05 -0.12
N MET A 68 -5.21 6.82 0.90
CA MET A 68 -4.06 7.73 0.84
C MET A 68 -2.77 6.98 0.55
N MET A 69 -2.57 5.85 1.23
CA MET A 69 -1.39 5.01 0.99
C MET A 69 -1.46 4.36 -0.39
N LEU A 70 -2.63 3.83 -0.77
CA LEU A 70 -2.80 3.15 -2.04
C LEU A 70 -2.64 4.09 -3.23
N ASN A 71 -2.92 5.39 -3.05
CA ASN A 71 -2.82 6.40 -4.09
C ASN A 71 -1.53 7.21 -4.00
N GLU A 72 -0.69 6.96 -3.02
CA GLU A 72 0.58 7.67 -2.88
C GLU A 72 1.46 7.35 -4.10
N PRO A 73 2.04 8.38 -4.75
CA PRO A 73 2.74 8.17 -6.03
C PRO A 73 3.87 7.13 -6.00
N ARG A 74 4.60 7.04 -4.90
CA ARG A 74 5.68 6.05 -4.79
C ARG A 74 5.14 4.63 -4.73
N VAL A 75 4.00 4.45 -4.06
CA VAL A 75 3.32 3.15 -4.01
C VAL A 75 2.76 2.79 -5.38
N THR A 76 2.03 3.70 -6.02
CA THR A 76 1.47 3.45 -7.34
C THR A 76 2.55 3.25 -8.39
N GLY A 77 3.65 4.00 -8.30
CA GLY A 77 4.78 3.82 -9.22
C GLY A 77 5.42 2.45 -9.09
N ALA A 78 5.63 1.98 -7.87
CA ALA A 78 6.17 0.64 -7.65
C ALA A 78 5.22 -0.44 -8.17
N LEU A 79 3.92 -0.31 -7.88
CA LEU A 79 2.93 -1.27 -8.36
C LEU A 79 2.84 -1.32 -9.87
N LYS A 80 2.89 -0.17 -10.53
CA LYS A 80 2.92 -0.11 -12.00
C LYS A 80 4.17 -0.79 -12.55
N SER A 81 5.31 -0.58 -11.91
CA SER A 81 6.57 -1.16 -12.36
C SER A 81 6.56 -2.69 -12.27
N ILE A 82 5.94 -3.24 -11.23
CA ILE A 82 5.94 -4.67 -10.97
C ILE A 82 4.78 -5.38 -11.68
N LEU A 83 3.59 -4.78 -11.65
CA LEU A 83 2.36 -5.41 -12.11
C LEU A 83 1.88 -4.90 -13.47
N GLY A 84 2.43 -3.78 -13.96
CA GLY A 84 1.97 -3.14 -15.18
C GLY A 84 0.95 -2.04 -14.91
N PRO A 85 0.69 -1.17 -15.90
CA PRO A 85 -0.12 0.03 -15.68
C PRO A 85 -1.60 -0.26 -15.43
N ASP A 86 -2.08 -1.43 -15.77
CA ASP A 86 -3.49 -1.77 -15.66
C ASP A 86 -3.82 -2.62 -14.44
N TYR A 87 -2.95 -2.64 -13.43
CA TYR A 87 -3.23 -3.39 -12.21
C TYR A 87 -4.49 -2.85 -11.53
N PHE A 88 -5.17 -3.71 -10.79
CA PHE A 88 -6.32 -3.30 -9.99
C PHE A 88 -6.22 -3.87 -8.58
N LEU A 89 -6.95 -3.23 -7.66
CA LEU A 89 -6.95 -3.63 -6.26
C LEU A 89 -8.05 -4.67 -6.02
N HIS A 90 -7.67 -5.83 -5.56
CA HIS A 90 -8.64 -6.87 -5.21
C HIS A 90 -9.45 -6.43 -3.99
N PHE A 91 -10.72 -6.81 -3.93
CA PHE A 91 -11.61 -6.40 -2.84
C PHE A 91 -11.37 -7.19 -1.55
N HIS A 92 -10.68 -8.30 -1.60
CA HIS A 92 -10.37 -9.14 -0.44
C HIS A 92 -9.22 -8.50 0.33
N ARG A 93 -9.53 -7.72 1.37
CA ARG A 93 -8.55 -6.98 2.18
C ARG A 93 -8.93 -7.08 3.64
N HIS A 94 -8.03 -7.61 4.44
CA HIS A 94 -8.21 -7.69 5.88
C HIS A 94 -6.85 -7.58 6.58
N ASP A 95 -6.88 -7.32 7.88
CA ASP A 95 -5.67 -7.31 8.68
C ASP A 95 -5.49 -8.65 9.40
N HIS A 96 -4.26 -8.92 9.75
CA HIS A 96 -3.89 -10.06 10.58
C HIS A 96 -3.08 -9.56 11.76
N VAL A 97 -3.43 -10.03 12.94
CA VAL A 97 -2.69 -9.71 14.16
C VAL A 97 -2.08 -10.99 14.69
N ASN A 98 -0.76 -11.01 14.78
CA ASN A 98 -0.02 -12.13 15.34
C ASN A 98 0.49 -11.72 16.72
N TYR A 99 0.02 -12.43 17.76
CA TYR A 99 0.45 -12.17 19.12
C TYR A 99 1.68 -13.03 19.45
N PRO A 100 2.60 -12.50 20.31
CA PRO A 100 3.82 -13.24 20.62
C PRO A 100 3.60 -14.64 21.16
N ASP A 101 2.47 -14.86 21.84
CA ASP A 101 2.14 -16.15 22.46
C ASP A 101 1.17 -16.99 21.63
N GLY A 102 0.85 -16.52 20.44
CA GLY A 102 -0.15 -17.17 19.59
C GLY A 102 0.37 -18.19 18.63
#